data_385c16948b452c03b839a9e3ad27e6a2
#
_entry.id   385c16948b452c03b839a9e3ad27e6a2
#
_cell.length_a   1.000
_cell.length_b   1.000
_cell.length_c   1.000
_cell.angle_alpha   90.00
_cell.angle_beta   90.00
_cell.angle_gamma   90.00
#
_symmetry.space_group_name_H-M   'P 1'
#
loop_
_entity.id
_entity.type
_entity.pdbx_description
1 polymer ?
#
loop_
_entity_poly.entity_id
_entity_poly.type
_entity_poly.pdbx_seq_one_letter_code
_entity_poly.pdbx_strand_id
1 'polypeptide(L)'
;GGAIARRFAREGYHTCVARRTADKLADLVETIEKAGGSAAAYGCDARREDEVVALFEQIEREHGPIEVLAHNIGGNVRESILDATAQKFFKTWEMACMAGFLTGREAARRMVPRERGTILFTGATASLRGGVGFAGFSAGKAGLRMVAQSMSRELGPKGIHVAHVVIDGGIDTAFIRENFPQRYALKERDGILNPDHIAENYWMLHKQPRDAWTFELDLRPWIESW
;
A
#
# COMPACT_ATOMS: atom_id res chain seq x y z
N GLY A 1 6.44 -1.44 -0.96
CA GLY A 1 5.98 -1.28 -2.35
C GLY A 1 6.88 -2.02 -3.32
N GLY A 2 8.21 -1.78 -3.30
CA GLY A 2 9.12 -2.43 -4.25
C GLY A 2 9.09 -3.96 -4.21
N ALA A 3 9.00 -4.57 -3.02
CA ALA A 3 8.87 -6.02 -2.90
C ALA A 3 7.57 -6.54 -3.54
N ILE A 4 6.46 -5.83 -3.33
CA ILE A 4 5.17 -6.16 -3.97
C ILE A 4 5.32 -6.11 -5.51
N ALA A 5 5.90 -5.03 -6.05
CA ALA A 5 6.13 -4.90 -7.49
C ALA A 5 6.97 -6.07 -8.04
N ARG A 6 8.12 -6.38 -7.41
CA ARG A 6 8.93 -7.54 -7.80
C ARG A 6 8.16 -8.86 -7.74
N ARG A 7 7.34 -9.03 -6.70
CA ARG A 7 6.56 -10.27 -6.53
C ARG A 7 5.56 -10.47 -7.67
N PHE A 8 4.80 -9.43 -8.03
CA PHE A 8 3.85 -9.51 -9.14
C PHE A 8 4.54 -9.62 -10.50
N ALA A 9 5.67 -8.93 -10.70
CA ALA A 9 6.46 -9.05 -11.95
C ALA A 9 6.96 -10.49 -12.18
N ARG A 10 7.37 -11.21 -11.14
CA ARG A 10 7.75 -12.63 -11.23
C ARG A 10 6.62 -13.56 -11.71
N GLU A 11 5.38 -13.14 -11.53
CA GLU A 11 4.18 -13.87 -11.99
C GLU A 11 3.70 -13.41 -13.37
N GLY A 12 4.51 -12.62 -14.07
CA GLY A 12 4.23 -12.15 -15.43
C GLY A 12 3.38 -10.88 -15.53
N TYR A 13 3.12 -10.19 -14.41
CA TYR A 13 2.45 -8.89 -14.46
C TYR A 13 3.41 -7.80 -14.94
N HIS A 14 2.94 -6.92 -15.83
CA HIS A 14 3.59 -5.63 -16.03
C HIS A 14 3.31 -4.74 -14.81
N THR A 15 4.34 -4.31 -14.08
CA THR A 15 4.17 -3.55 -12.83
C THR A 15 4.39 -2.07 -13.03
N CYS A 16 3.33 -1.28 -12.95
CA CYS A 16 3.38 0.18 -12.97
C CYS A 16 3.65 0.71 -11.57
N VAL A 17 4.85 1.24 -11.33
CA VAL A 17 5.25 1.77 -10.02
C VAL A 17 5.19 3.29 -10.02
N ALA A 18 4.51 3.88 -9.02
CA ALA A 18 4.31 5.32 -8.96
C ALA A 18 4.80 5.95 -7.66
N ARG A 19 5.40 7.13 -7.78
CA ARG A 19 5.74 8.03 -6.67
C ARG A 19 5.88 9.45 -7.20
N ARG A 20 5.93 10.45 -6.32
CA ARG A 20 6.06 11.88 -6.72
C ARG A 20 7.27 12.17 -7.60
N THR A 21 8.37 11.46 -7.42
CA THR A 21 9.61 11.62 -8.20
C THR A 21 9.89 10.29 -8.90
N ALA A 22 9.54 10.17 -10.16
CA ALA A 22 9.67 8.93 -10.96
C ALA A 22 11.12 8.42 -11.02
N ASP A 23 12.10 9.30 -11.19
CA ASP A 23 13.52 8.95 -11.32
C ASP A 23 14.05 8.08 -10.17
N LYS A 24 13.47 8.26 -8.96
CA LYS A 24 13.83 7.44 -7.79
C LYS A 24 13.29 5.99 -7.85
N LEU A 25 12.64 5.61 -8.93
CA LEU A 25 12.15 4.26 -9.19
C LEU A 25 13.00 3.53 -10.23
N ALA A 26 13.99 4.19 -10.84
CA ALA A 26 14.82 3.63 -11.90
C ALA A 26 15.48 2.32 -11.47
N ASP A 27 16.13 2.29 -10.29
CA ASP A 27 16.78 1.08 -9.75
C ASP A 27 15.80 -0.08 -9.54
N LEU A 28 14.56 0.23 -9.16
CA LEU A 28 13.52 -0.81 -8.97
C LEU A 28 13.09 -1.39 -10.32
N VAL A 29 12.87 -0.53 -11.32
CA VAL A 29 12.51 -0.96 -12.68
C VAL A 29 13.64 -1.82 -13.25
N GLU A 30 14.88 -1.35 -13.20
CA GLU A 30 16.05 -2.10 -13.67
C GLU A 30 16.19 -3.46 -12.98
N THR A 31 15.95 -3.51 -11.65
CA THR A 31 16.00 -4.76 -10.89
C THR A 31 14.96 -5.76 -11.37
N ILE A 32 13.73 -5.29 -11.68
CA ILE A 32 12.65 -6.14 -12.20
C ILE A 32 12.99 -6.64 -13.60
N GLU A 33 13.48 -5.77 -14.48
CA GLU A 33 13.85 -6.10 -15.87
C GLU A 33 15.02 -7.09 -15.93
N LYS A 34 16.07 -6.88 -15.10
CA LYS A 34 17.20 -7.82 -14.98
C LYS A 34 16.77 -9.22 -14.48
N ALA A 35 15.68 -9.28 -13.74
CA ALA A 35 15.08 -10.55 -13.30
C ALA A 35 14.11 -11.17 -14.34
N GLY A 36 14.02 -10.60 -15.55
CA GLY A 36 13.14 -11.07 -16.62
C GLY A 36 11.69 -10.62 -16.49
N GLY A 37 11.38 -9.73 -15.55
CA GLY A 37 10.05 -9.13 -15.40
C GLY A 37 9.87 -7.87 -16.25
N SER A 38 8.71 -7.22 -16.10
CA SER A 38 8.37 -5.99 -16.81
C SER A 38 7.84 -4.94 -15.85
N ALA A 39 8.35 -3.70 -15.95
CA ALA A 39 7.91 -2.59 -15.09
C ALA A 39 8.03 -1.24 -15.78
N ALA A 40 7.21 -0.28 -15.35
CA ALA A 40 7.30 1.13 -15.75
C ALA A 40 7.17 2.04 -14.52
N ALA A 41 7.88 3.19 -14.55
CA ALA A 41 7.89 4.17 -13.47
C ALA A 41 7.11 5.43 -13.84
N TYR A 42 6.29 5.93 -12.91
CA TYR A 42 5.45 7.10 -13.11
C TYR A 42 5.61 8.13 -11.98
N GLY A 43 5.56 9.43 -12.37
CA GLY A 43 5.44 10.53 -11.43
C GLY A 43 3.97 10.78 -11.09
N CYS A 44 3.63 10.76 -9.80
CA CYS A 44 2.27 11.07 -9.34
C CYS A 44 2.27 11.45 -7.86
N ASP A 45 1.67 12.57 -7.53
CA ASP A 45 1.26 12.86 -6.16
C ASP A 45 -0.17 12.34 -5.95
N ALA A 46 -0.28 11.17 -5.32
CA ALA A 46 -1.55 10.49 -5.10
C ALA A 46 -2.56 11.27 -4.22
N ARG A 47 -2.17 12.44 -3.68
CA ARG A 47 -3.08 13.37 -2.99
C ARG A 47 -3.83 14.28 -3.97
N ARG A 48 -3.39 14.33 -5.21
CA ARG A 48 -3.97 15.16 -6.25
C ARG A 48 -4.84 14.34 -7.18
N GLU A 49 -6.13 14.65 -7.17
CA GLU A 49 -7.12 13.90 -7.93
C GLU A 49 -6.83 13.92 -9.44
N ASP A 50 -6.48 15.10 -9.97
CA ASP A 50 -6.12 15.29 -11.37
C ASP A 50 -4.93 14.40 -11.80
N GLU A 51 -3.88 14.34 -10.97
CA GLU A 51 -2.72 13.50 -11.24
C GLU A 51 -3.04 11.99 -11.16
N VAL A 52 -3.89 11.59 -10.20
CA VAL A 52 -4.33 10.19 -10.08
C VAL A 52 -5.17 9.78 -11.29
N VAL A 53 -6.13 10.58 -11.71
CA VAL A 53 -6.96 10.30 -12.90
C VAL A 53 -6.07 10.16 -14.12
N ALA A 54 -5.18 11.13 -14.38
CA ALA A 54 -4.27 11.11 -15.52
C ALA A 54 -3.33 9.88 -15.51
N LEU A 55 -2.81 9.50 -14.33
CA LEU A 55 -1.97 8.30 -14.18
C LEU A 55 -2.71 7.03 -14.61
N PHE A 56 -3.93 6.83 -14.11
CA PHE A 56 -4.71 5.63 -14.44
C PHE A 56 -5.10 5.59 -15.92
N GLU A 57 -5.45 6.71 -16.52
CA GLU A 57 -5.71 6.82 -17.96
C GLU A 57 -4.46 6.50 -18.79
N GLN A 58 -3.31 7.01 -18.37
CA GLN A 58 -2.04 6.74 -19.03
C GLN A 58 -1.67 5.26 -18.97
N ILE A 59 -1.75 4.64 -17.79
CA ILE A 59 -1.43 3.21 -17.61
C ILE A 59 -2.32 2.35 -18.49
N GLU A 60 -3.63 2.57 -18.52
CA GLU A 60 -4.53 1.75 -19.34
C GLU A 60 -4.32 1.95 -20.83
N ARG A 61 -3.97 3.15 -21.25
CA ARG A 61 -3.63 3.43 -22.66
C ARG A 61 -2.32 2.75 -23.10
N GLU A 62 -1.33 2.70 -22.22
CA GLU A 62 0.01 2.19 -22.54
C GLU A 62 0.15 0.68 -22.34
N HIS A 63 -0.54 0.11 -21.35
CA HIS A 63 -0.33 -1.26 -20.92
C HIS A 63 -1.61 -2.09 -20.85
N GLY A 64 -2.77 -1.48 -21.06
CA GLY A 64 -4.05 -2.17 -20.98
C GLY A 64 -4.67 -2.19 -19.58
N PRO A 65 -5.72 -2.98 -19.39
CA PRO A 65 -6.57 -2.92 -18.20
C PRO A 65 -5.83 -3.21 -16.90
N ILE A 66 -6.04 -2.36 -15.88
CA ILE A 66 -5.46 -2.53 -14.54
C ILE A 66 -6.18 -3.68 -13.81
N GLU A 67 -5.45 -4.73 -13.46
CA GLU A 67 -5.96 -5.90 -12.75
C GLU A 67 -5.78 -5.81 -11.22
N VAL A 68 -4.73 -5.12 -10.76
CA VAL A 68 -4.40 -5.01 -9.34
C VAL A 68 -3.96 -3.61 -8.99
N LEU A 69 -4.54 -3.05 -7.94
CA LEU A 69 -4.03 -1.89 -7.23
C LEU A 69 -3.44 -2.31 -5.89
N ALA A 70 -2.15 -2.05 -5.66
CA ALA A 70 -1.52 -2.11 -4.34
C ALA A 70 -1.23 -0.68 -3.85
N HIS A 71 -2.15 -0.10 -3.07
CA HIS A 71 -1.95 1.20 -2.44
C HIS A 71 -1.01 1.06 -1.23
N ASN A 72 0.22 1.54 -1.38
CA ASN A 72 1.28 1.39 -0.37
C ASN A 72 1.94 2.75 -0.06
N ILE A 73 1.13 3.74 0.31
CA ILE A 73 1.62 5.07 0.69
C ILE A 73 1.73 5.16 2.21
N GLY A 74 2.92 5.54 2.68
CA GLY A 74 3.20 5.81 4.08
C GLY A 74 3.02 7.30 4.40
N GLY A 75 2.67 7.60 5.62
CA GLY A 75 2.55 8.95 6.16
C GLY A 75 2.93 8.96 7.63
N ASN A 76 3.90 8.12 8.02
CA ASN A 76 4.33 7.96 9.41
C ASN A 76 5.06 9.20 9.90
N VAL A 77 4.31 10.14 10.46
CA VAL A 77 4.82 11.35 11.10
C VAL A 77 4.55 11.25 12.60
N ARG A 78 5.61 11.38 13.40
CA ARG A 78 5.50 11.43 14.86
C ARG A 78 5.54 12.88 15.33
N GLU A 79 4.53 13.29 16.07
CA GLU A 79 4.42 14.64 16.65
C GLU A 79 3.57 14.62 17.92
N SER A 80 3.99 15.35 18.95
CA SER A 80 3.18 15.54 20.16
C SER A 80 1.82 16.18 19.79
N ILE A 81 0.75 15.76 20.44
CA ILE A 81 -0.58 16.35 20.24
C ILE A 81 -0.59 17.86 20.60
N LEU A 82 0.28 18.28 21.51
CA LEU A 82 0.39 19.68 21.93
C LEU A 82 1.10 20.56 20.89
N ASP A 83 1.98 19.97 20.07
CA ASP A 83 2.77 20.66 19.06
C ASP A 83 2.20 20.48 17.64
N ALA A 84 1.25 19.57 17.48
CA ALA A 84 0.66 19.23 16.19
C ALA A 84 -0.14 20.40 15.62
N THR A 85 0.28 20.92 14.48
CA THR A 85 -0.47 21.96 13.79
C THR A 85 -1.58 21.34 12.92
N ALA A 86 -2.69 22.08 12.74
CA ALA A 86 -3.77 21.67 11.84
C ALA A 86 -3.24 21.34 10.43
N GLN A 87 -2.29 22.11 9.92
CA GLN A 87 -1.68 21.89 8.61
C GLN A 87 -0.92 20.56 8.54
N LYS A 88 -0.11 20.23 9.54
CA LYS A 88 0.63 18.96 9.57
C LYS A 88 -0.30 17.77 9.75
N PHE A 89 -1.29 17.89 10.63
CA PHE A 89 -2.32 16.88 10.82
C PHE A 89 -3.03 16.58 9.51
N PHE A 90 -3.52 17.62 8.82
CA PHE A 90 -4.23 17.48 7.55
C PHE A 90 -3.35 16.85 6.46
N LYS A 91 -2.11 17.31 6.30
CA LYS A 91 -1.16 16.72 5.33
C LYS A 91 -0.87 15.24 5.59
N THR A 92 -0.80 14.85 6.87
CA THR A 92 -0.59 13.44 7.24
C THR A 92 -1.83 12.61 6.90
N TRP A 93 -3.02 13.15 7.18
CA TRP A 93 -4.29 12.51 6.84
C TRP A 93 -4.48 12.41 5.31
N GLU A 94 -4.19 13.47 4.54
CA GLU A 94 -4.22 13.43 3.07
C GLU A 94 -3.36 12.29 2.52
N MET A 95 -2.16 12.14 3.06
CA MET A 95 -1.22 11.12 2.61
C MET A 95 -1.65 9.70 3.01
N ALA A 96 -2.18 9.54 4.20
CA ALA A 96 -2.51 8.23 4.76
C ALA A 96 -3.93 7.74 4.42
N CYS A 97 -4.88 8.65 4.15
CA CYS A 97 -6.29 8.32 3.89
C CYS A 97 -6.75 8.80 2.51
N MET A 98 -6.70 10.11 2.22
CA MET A 98 -7.25 10.68 0.98
C MET A 98 -6.59 10.10 -0.27
N ALA A 99 -5.27 9.92 -0.27
CA ALA A 99 -4.57 9.28 -1.37
C ALA A 99 -5.08 7.86 -1.65
N GLY A 100 -5.42 7.09 -0.59
CA GLY A 100 -6.00 5.76 -0.73
C GLY A 100 -7.41 5.79 -1.30
N PHE A 101 -8.23 6.73 -0.86
CA PHE A 101 -9.56 6.96 -1.44
C PHE A 101 -9.48 7.28 -2.93
N LEU A 102 -8.63 8.21 -3.34
CA LEU A 102 -8.50 8.61 -4.74
C LEU A 102 -8.05 7.45 -5.64
N THR A 103 -6.98 6.77 -5.27
CA THR A 103 -6.45 5.65 -6.05
C THR A 103 -7.40 4.45 -6.06
N GLY A 104 -8.03 4.14 -4.92
CA GLY A 104 -9.01 3.05 -4.82
C GLY A 104 -10.25 3.32 -5.67
N ARG A 105 -10.76 4.55 -5.65
CA ARG A 105 -11.90 4.97 -6.48
C ARG A 105 -11.59 4.86 -7.97
N GLU A 106 -10.41 5.33 -8.40
CA GLU A 106 -10.03 5.24 -9.83
C GLU A 106 -9.82 3.80 -10.28
N ALA A 107 -9.25 2.94 -9.45
CA ALA A 107 -9.18 1.52 -9.72
C ALA A 107 -10.58 0.90 -9.85
N ALA A 108 -11.48 1.20 -8.90
CA ALA A 108 -12.84 0.68 -8.89
C ALA A 108 -13.61 1.09 -10.17
N ARG A 109 -13.52 2.36 -10.60
CA ARG A 109 -14.16 2.87 -11.82
C ARG A 109 -13.78 2.06 -13.06
N ARG A 110 -12.56 1.56 -13.12
CA ARG A 110 -12.03 0.79 -14.25
C ARG A 110 -12.27 -0.71 -14.12
N MET A 111 -12.27 -1.24 -12.90
CA MET A 111 -12.44 -2.67 -12.63
C MET A 111 -13.91 -3.11 -12.66
N VAL A 112 -14.84 -2.28 -12.12
CA VAL A 112 -16.27 -2.62 -12.01
C VAL A 112 -16.93 -2.96 -13.35
N PRO A 113 -16.70 -2.21 -14.47
CA PRO A 113 -17.30 -2.58 -15.76
C PRO A 113 -16.86 -3.93 -16.30
N ARG A 114 -15.74 -4.46 -15.81
CA ARG A 114 -15.18 -5.77 -16.18
C ARG A 114 -15.51 -6.86 -15.16
N GLU A 115 -16.16 -6.50 -14.05
CA GLU A 115 -16.47 -7.38 -12.91
C GLU A 115 -15.25 -8.18 -12.41
N ARG A 116 -14.06 -7.55 -12.52
CA ARG A 116 -12.79 -8.19 -12.23
C ARG A 116 -11.74 -7.17 -11.75
N GLY A 117 -11.08 -7.49 -10.65
CA GLY A 117 -9.97 -6.71 -10.12
C GLY A 117 -9.70 -6.97 -8.65
N THR A 118 -8.53 -6.54 -8.19
CA THR A 118 -8.11 -6.63 -6.79
C THR A 118 -7.55 -5.29 -6.32
N ILE A 119 -8.06 -4.79 -5.19
CA ILE A 119 -7.61 -3.54 -4.57
C ILE A 119 -7.07 -3.87 -3.18
N LEU A 120 -5.78 -3.64 -2.95
CA LEU A 120 -5.08 -3.95 -1.71
C LEU A 120 -4.59 -2.65 -1.05
N PHE A 121 -5.07 -2.38 0.15
CA PHE A 121 -4.66 -1.22 0.94
C PHE A 121 -3.68 -1.63 2.03
N THR A 122 -2.51 -0.98 2.06
CA THR A 122 -1.54 -1.17 3.12
C THR A 122 -1.91 -0.37 4.36
N GLY A 123 -2.33 -1.07 5.39
CA GLY A 123 -2.56 -0.56 6.72
C GLY A 123 -1.30 -0.54 7.59
N ALA A 124 -1.51 -0.35 8.86
CA ALA A 124 -0.46 -0.34 9.89
C ALA A 124 -1.09 -0.63 11.26
N THR A 125 -0.29 -0.84 12.31
CA THR A 125 -0.73 -0.78 13.72
C THR A 125 -1.69 0.38 13.96
N ALA A 126 -1.36 1.53 13.39
CA ALA A 126 -2.14 2.77 13.47
C ALA A 126 -3.53 2.70 12.82
N SER A 127 -3.83 1.67 12.03
CA SER A 127 -5.18 1.40 11.53
C SER A 127 -6.13 0.87 12.60
N LEU A 128 -5.58 0.28 13.65
CA LEU A 128 -6.31 -0.44 14.70
C LEU A 128 -6.31 0.29 16.04
N ARG A 129 -5.21 0.99 16.35
CA ARG A 129 -5.02 1.68 17.63
C ARG A 129 -4.18 2.96 17.50
N GLY A 130 -4.53 3.98 18.29
CA GLY A 130 -3.74 5.19 18.39
C GLY A 130 -2.49 4.98 19.23
N GLY A 131 -1.36 5.52 18.78
CA GLY A 131 -0.10 5.55 19.54
C GLY A 131 0.25 6.96 20.00
N VAL A 132 1.04 7.07 21.07
CA VAL A 132 1.53 8.35 21.57
C VAL A 132 2.38 9.03 20.49
N GLY A 133 1.99 10.25 20.12
CA GLY A 133 2.66 11.04 19.08
C GLY A 133 2.24 10.67 17.65
N PHE A 134 1.22 9.86 17.44
CA PHE A 134 0.78 9.44 16.11
C PHE A 134 -0.66 9.82 15.76
N ALA A 135 -1.22 10.86 16.40
CA ALA A 135 -2.62 11.24 16.21
C ALA A 135 -3.01 11.42 14.74
N GLY A 136 -2.26 12.18 13.96
CA GLY A 136 -2.54 12.40 12.54
C GLY A 136 -2.38 11.13 11.71
N PHE A 137 -1.35 10.33 11.97
CA PHE A 137 -1.11 9.08 11.26
C PHE A 137 -2.18 8.03 11.58
N SER A 138 -2.56 7.89 12.84
CA SER A 138 -3.61 6.95 13.27
C SER A 138 -4.97 7.36 12.72
N ALA A 139 -5.32 8.65 12.75
CA ALA A 139 -6.55 9.14 12.13
C ALA A 139 -6.60 8.83 10.63
N GLY A 140 -5.47 9.03 9.92
CA GLY A 140 -5.37 8.71 8.50
C GLY A 140 -5.47 7.22 8.20
N LYS A 141 -4.74 6.37 8.94
CA LYS A 141 -4.75 4.92 8.71
C LYS A 141 -6.03 4.23 9.15
N ALA A 142 -6.65 4.69 10.24
CA ALA A 142 -8.00 4.24 10.63
C ALA A 142 -9.05 4.67 9.58
N GLY A 143 -8.95 5.90 9.08
CA GLY A 143 -9.78 6.38 7.96
C GLY A 143 -9.62 5.53 6.71
N LEU A 144 -8.40 5.20 6.31
CA LEU A 144 -8.12 4.31 5.18
C LEU A 144 -8.74 2.92 5.36
N ARG A 145 -8.66 2.35 6.58
CA ARG A 145 -9.30 1.07 6.92
C ARG A 145 -10.81 1.14 6.71
N MET A 146 -11.46 2.23 7.13
CA MET A 146 -12.90 2.41 6.93
C MET A 146 -13.26 2.60 5.45
N VAL A 147 -12.46 3.33 4.68
CA VAL A 147 -12.60 3.44 3.22
C VAL A 147 -12.52 2.05 2.59
N ALA A 148 -11.49 1.27 2.91
CA ALA A 148 -11.32 -0.09 2.39
C ALA A 148 -12.52 -1.00 2.75
N GLN A 149 -13.03 -0.90 3.98
CA GLN A 149 -14.18 -1.68 4.44
C GLN A 149 -15.47 -1.32 3.69
N SER A 150 -15.73 -0.03 3.47
CA SER A 150 -16.87 0.44 2.67
C SER A 150 -16.75 -0.06 1.23
N MET A 151 -15.58 0.11 0.62
CA MET A 151 -15.32 -0.36 -0.75
C MET A 151 -15.49 -1.88 -0.87
N SER A 152 -15.00 -2.66 0.10
CA SER A 152 -15.15 -4.12 0.09
C SER A 152 -16.62 -4.55 0.05
N ARG A 153 -17.47 -3.91 0.86
CA ARG A 153 -18.91 -4.20 0.89
C ARG A 153 -19.64 -3.76 -0.36
N GLU A 154 -19.27 -2.62 -0.92
CA GLU A 154 -19.91 -2.07 -2.12
C GLU A 154 -19.48 -2.80 -3.39
N LEU A 155 -18.18 -3.15 -3.50
CA LEU A 155 -17.58 -3.64 -4.72
C LEU A 155 -17.48 -5.16 -4.79
N GLY A 156 -17.52 -5.86 -3.65
CA GLY A 156 -17.53 -7.32 -3.61
C GLY A 156 -18.64 -7.93 -4.46
N PRO A 157 -19.90 -7.50 -4.32
CA PRO A 157 -21.00 -7.97 -5.19
C PRO A 157 -20.80 -7.64 -6.68
N LYS A 158 -19.92 -6.70 -7.01
CA LYS A 158 -19.54 -6.31 -8.37
C LYS A 158 -18.29 -7.03 -8.89
N GLY A 159 -17.85 -8.10 -8.18
CA GLY A 159 -16.72 -8.92 -8.59
C GLY A 159 -15.33 -8.36 -8.30
N ILE A 160 -15.20 -7.36 -7.43
CA ILE A 160 -13.92 -6.74 -7.07
C ILE A 160 -13.49 -7.16 -5.67
N HIS A 161 -12.33 -7.78 -5.55
CA HIS A 161 -11.73 -8.11 -4.26
C HIS A 161 -11.05 -6.89 -3.65
N VAL A 162 -11.53 -6.42 -2.52
CA VAL A 162 -10.89 -5.32 -1.76
C VAL A 162 -10.41 -5.85 -0.42
N ALA A 163 -9.11 -5.71 -0.16
CA ALA A 163 -8.52 -6.14 1.11
C ALA A 163 -7.65 -5.05 1.76
N HIS A 164 -7.59 -5.09 3.08
CA HIS A 164 -6.78 -4.24 3.93
C HIS A 164 -5.73 -5.09 4.65
N VAL A 165 -4.44 -4.75 4.47
CA VAL A 165 -3.32 -5.50 5.06
C VAL A 165 -2.71 -4.68 6.18
N VAL A 166 -2.93 -5.09 7.42
CA VAL A 166 -2.33 -4.48 8.59
C VAL A 166 -0.88 -4.94 8.72
N ILE A 167 0.06 -4.01 8.62
CA ILE A 167 1.48 -4.28 8.87
C ILE A 167 1.79 -3.81 10.30
N ASP A 168 1.78 -4.74 11.23
CA ASP A 168 1.98 -4.46 12.65
C ASP A 168 3.38 -4.85 13.10
N GLY A 169 4.34 -3.94 12.93
CA GLY A 169 5.72 -4.13 13.34
C GLY A 169 6.73 -3.33 12.52
N GLY A 170 7.99 -3.43 12.89
CA GLY A 170 9.10 -2.88 12.11
C GLY A 170 9.29 -3.68 10.83
N ILE A 171 9.57 -2.98 9.73
CA ILE A 171 9.86 -3.60 8.43
C ILE A 171 11.37 -3.48 8.16
N ASP A 172 12.00 -4.55 7.67
CA ASP A 172 13.40 -4.53 7.24
C ASP A 172 13.61 -3.56 6.08
N THR A 173 14.01 -2.35 6.42
CA THR A 173 14.25 -1.25 5.49
C THR A 173 15.49 -0.47 5.90
N ALA A 174 16.11 0.26 4.96
CA ALA A 174 17.20 1.19 5.26
C ALA A 174 16.81 2.18 6.36
N PHE A 175 15.58 2.69 6.33
CA PHE A 175 15.06 3.62 7.34
C PHE A 175 15.09 3.02 8.76
N ILE A 176 14.65 1.78 8.95
CA ILE A 176 14.68 1.11 10.27
C ILE A 176 16.12 0.82 10.67
N ARG A 177 16.97 0.36 9.75
CA ARG A 177 18.39 0.10 10.01
C ARG A 177 19.13 1.35 10.51
N GLU A 178 18.88 2.49 9.87
CA GLU A 178 19.62 3.73 10.13
C GLU A 178 19.08 4.49 11.35
N ASN A 179 17.77 4.48 11.58
CA ASN A 179 17.13 5.28 12.62
C ASN A 179 16.76 4.50 13.89
N PHE A 180 16.69 3.15 13.80
CA PHE A 180 16.27 2.28 14.91
C PHE A 180 17.15 1.03 14.99
N PRO A 181 18.49 1.16 15.19
CA PRO A 181 19.42 0.02 15.12
C PRO A 181 19.11 -1.09 16.12
N GLN A 182 18.62 -0.75 17.32
CA GLN A 182 18.22 -1.75 18.32
C GLN A 182 17.00 -2.59 17.84
N ARG A 183 16.04 -1.95 17.16
CA ARG A 183 14.92 -2.66 16.56
C ARG A 183 15.37 -3.47 15.33
N TYR A 184 16.29 -2.94 14.55
CA TYR A 184 16.85 -3.63 13.39
C TYR A 184 17.61 -4.91 13.78
N ALA A 185 18.31 -4.93 14.92
CA ALA A 185 19.00 -6.10 15.45
C ALA A 185 18.06 -7.29 15.71
N LEU A 186 16.75 -7.05 15.89
CA LEU A 186 15.76 -8.12 16.03
C LEU A 186 15.58 -8.94 14.75
N LYS A 187 16.10 -8.48 13.60
CA LYS A 187 16.09 -9.22 12.32
C LYS A 187 16.72 -10.61 12.44
N GLU A 188 17.79 -10.74 13.21
CA GLU A 188 18.52 -12.01 13.40
C GLU A 188 17.67 -13.13 14.00
N ARG A 189 16.53 -12.78 14.64
CA ARG A 189 15.59 -13.72 15.24
C ARG A 189 14.14 -13.53 14.72
N ASP A 190 14.01 -13.08 13.46
CA ASP A 190 12.72 -12.83 12.80
C ASP A 190 11.81 -11.85 13.55
N GLY A 191 12.39 -10.90 14.31
CA GLY A 191 11.66 -9.93 15.11
C GLY A 191 11.26 -8.66 14.37
N ILE A 192 11.53 -8.56 13.05
CA ILE A 192 11.02 -7.54 12.14
C ILE A 192 10.53 -8.19 10.85
N LEU A 193 9.59 -7.54 10.18
CA LEU A 193 8.96 -8.06 8.97
C LEU A 193 9.91 -7.98 7.76
N ASN A 194 10.07 -9.09 7.05
CA ASN A 194 10.74 -9.12 5.76
C ASN A 194 9.78 -8.60 4.67
N PRO A 195 10.19 -7.58 3.86
CA PRO A 195 9.36 -7.05 2.78
C PRO A 195 8.92 -8.09 1.74
N ASP A 196 9.75 -9.09 1.45
CA ASP A 196 9.40 -10.12 0.48
C ASP A 196 8.36 -11.10 1.06
N HIS A 197 8.44 -11.43 2.35
CA HIS A 197 7.39 -12.22 3.02
C HIS A 197 6.06 -11.45 3.09
N ILE A 198 6.11 -10.13 3.29
CA ILE A 198 4.90 -9.29 3.17
C ILE A 198 4.33 -9.42 1.74
N ALA A 199 5.16 -9.31 0.71
CA ALA A 199 4.72 -9.34 -0.68
C ALA A 199 4.09 -10.69 -1.09
N GLU A 200 4.52 -11.82 -0.52
CA GLU A 200 3.88 -13.13 -0.70
C GLU A 200 2.41 -13.11 -0.23
N ASN A 201 2.12 -12.41 0.86
CA ASN A 201 0.74 -12.28 1.34
C ASN A 201 -0.13 -11.41 0.42
N TYR A 202 0.43 -10.39 -0.25
CA TYR A 202 -0.29 -9.61 -1.27
C TYR A 202 -0.63 -10.47 -2.49
N TRP A 203 0.29 -11.32 -2.91
CA TRP A 203 0.05 -12.30 -3.97
C TRP A 203 -1.01 -13.32 -3.57
N MET A 204 -0.90 -13.88 -2.37
CA MET A 204 -1.90 -14.82 -1.83
C MET A 204 -3.31 -14.21 -1.82
N LEU A 205 -3.48 -12.97 -1.34
CA LEU A 205 -4.77 -12.28 -1.35
C LEU A 205 -5.31 -12.13 -2.78
N HIS A 206 -4.47 -11.72 -3.73
CA HIS A 206 -4.90 -11.57 -5.12
C HIS A 206 -5.37 -12.89 -5.74
N LYS A 207 -4.78 -14.01 -5.35
CA LYS A 207 -5.10 -15.35 -5.90
C LYS A 207 -6.30 -16.03 -5.24
N GLN A 208 -6.88 -15.45 -4.21
CA GLN A 208 -8.02 -16.06 -3.53
C GLN A 208 -9.23 -16.23 -4.45
N PRO A 209 -9.92 -17.38 -4.39
CA PRO A 209 -11.17 -17.59 -5.13
C PRO A 209 -12.29 -16.71 -4.57
N ARG A 210 -13.28 -16.40 -5.40
CA ARG A 210 -14.37 -15.46 -5.07
C ARG A 210 -15.24 -15.88 -3.88
N ASP A 211 -15.31 -17.15 -3.57
CA ASP A 211 -16.08 -17.70 -2.46
C ASP A 211 -15.36 -17.66 -1.11
N ALA A 212 -14.07 -17.21 -1.10
CA ALA A 212 -13.23 -17.18 0.09
C ALA A 212 -12.29 -15.94 0.12
N TRP A 213 -12.83 -14.76 -0.12
CA TRP A 213 -12.07 -13.51 -0.07
C TRP A 213 -11.82 -13.03 1.36
N THR A 214 -10.58 -12.74 1.68
CA THR A 214 -10.17 -12.08 2.91
C THR A 214 -10.36 -10.57 2.78
N PHE A 215 -11.09 -9.94 3.71
CA PHE A 215 -11.12 -8.48 3.78
C PHE A 215 -9.92 -7.91 4.54
N GLU A 216 -9.58 -8.47 5.71
CA GLU A 216 -8.48 -7.93 6.52
C GLU A 216 -7.49 -9.03 6.89
N LEU A 217 -6.21 -8.75 6.66
CA LEU A 217 -5.09 -9.62 7.01
C LEU A 217 -4.13 -8.86 7.92
N ASP A 218 -3.77 -9.45 9.04
CA ASP A 218 -2.83 -8.91 10.02
C ASP A 218 -1.49 -9.64 9.93
N LEU A 219 -0.42 -8.89 9.65
CA LEU A 219 0.94 -9.38 9.54
C LEU A 219 1.81 -8.74 10.62
N ARG A 220 2.45 -9.56 11.44
CA ARG A 220 3.35 -9.11 12.52
C ARG A 220 4.49 -10.09 12.76
N PRO A 221 5.63 -9.63 13.28
CA PRO A 221 6.63 -10.54 13.82
C PRO A 221 6.08 -11.31 15.03
N TRP A 222 6.53 -12.54 15.21
CA TRP A 222 6.05 -13.40 16.31
C TRP A 222 6.28 -12.83 17.72
N ILE A 223 7.21 -11.89 17.88
CA ILE A 223 7.54 -11.22 19.14
C ILE A 223 6.83 -9.88 19.34
N GLU A 224 6.04 -9.40 18.37
CA GLU A 224 5.33 -8.13 18.50
C GLU A 224 4.21 -8.26 19.54
N SER A 225 4.16 -7.33 20.48
CA SER A 225 3.12 -7.27 21.50
C SER A 225 1.86 -6.58 21.01
N TRP A 226 0.73 -7.04 21.54
CA TRP A 226 -0.59 -6.48 21.21
C TRP A 226 -0.93 -5.27 22.09
#